data_f42b9bd8bf8c64e8fa6cf73f188b8119
#
_entry.id   f42b9bd8bf8c64e8fa6cf73f188b8119
#
_cell.length_a   1.000
_cell.length_b   1.000
_cell.length_c   1.000
_cell.angle_alpha   90.00
_cell.angle_beta   90.00
_cell.angle_gamma   90.00
#
_symmetry.space_group_name_H-M   'P 1'
#
loop_
_entity.id
_entity.type
_entity.pdbx_description
1 polymer ?
#
loop_
_entity_poly.entity_id
_entity_poly.type
_entity_poly.pdbx_seq_one_letter_code
_entity_poly.pdbx_strand_id
1 'polypeptide(L)'
;VADIYSYANAESVITTNDQAKSRLIGVYGEIDLGYKDIVYLSVTGRNDWPSQLAGPNSVNSSFFYPSVGASVVLSEIIPNMPKNLSYVKLRASYASVGLAFSRFYANPTRSWNSSTNSWNLSSQSPLYDLKPERTKSFEVGLTMRFLRHFNFDISYYNTRTINQTFNTGIPASSMYSKVYKQDGDVRNRGFEMSLGYKNTWNRFSWDSNFTASVNRNKIMKLGK
;
A
#
# COMPACT_ATOMS: atom_id res chain seq x y z
N VAL A 1 41.15 31.28 -6.02
CA VAL A 1 40.58 32.18 -7.03
C VAL A 1 39.10 32.36 -6.65
N ALA A 2 38.71 33.62 -6.32
CA ALA A 2 37.34 33.93 -5.98
C ALA A 2 36.41 33.66 -7.17
N ASP A 3 35.17 33.22 -6.89
CA ASP A 3 34.09 33.01 -7.85
C ASP A 3 34.27 31.88 -8.89
N ILE A 4 35.23 30.98 -8.67
CA ILE A 4 35.35 29.76 -9.47
C ILE A 4 34.97 28.55 -8.59
N TYR A 5 33.79 28.00 -8.86
CA TYR A 5 33.29 26.80 -8.16
C TYR A 5 33.79 25.55 -8.85
N SER A 6 34.94 25.03 -8.41
CA SER A 6 35.53 23.77 -8.88
C SER A 6 36.17 23.03 -7.73
N TYR A 7 36.34 21.71 -7.88
CA TYR A 7 37.03 20.88 -6.88
C TYR A 7 38.47 21.36 -6.62
N ALA A 8 39.14 21.88 -7.62
CA ALA A 8 40.51 22.37 -7.50
C ALA A 8 40.64 23.69 -6.71
N ASN A 9 39.51 24.40 -6.51
CA ASN A 9 39.43 25.64 -5.75
C ASN A 9 38.76 25.50 -4.38
N ALA A 10 38.46 24.26 -3.99
CA ALA A 10 37.87 23.97 -2.68
C ALA A 10 38.95 23.86 -1.61
N GLU A 11 38.73 24.48 -0.43
CA GLU A 11 39.62 24.40 0.72
C GLU A 11 39.71 22.97 1.29
N SER A 12 38.59 22.24 1.24
CA SER A 12 38.54 20.81 1.52
C SER A 12 37.48 20.12 0.68
N VAL A 13 37.78 18.92 0.19
CA VAL A 13 36.84 18.11 -0.59
C VAL A 13 36.63 16.81 0.16
N ILE A 14 35.38 16.56 0.61
CA ILE A 14 34.94 15.30 1.15
C ILE A 14 34.08 14.62 0.10
N THR A 15 34.59 13.57 -0.52
CA THR A 15 33.82 12.75 -1.44
C THR A 15 33.24 11.54 -0.71
N THR A 16 31.93 11.44 -0.71
CA THR A 16 31.20 10.26 -0.23
C THR A 16 30.61 9.53 -1.42
N ASN A 17 30.91 8.25 -1.55
CA ASN A 17 30.28 7.37 -2.52
C ASN A 17 29.37 6.38 -1.79
N ASP A 18 28.06 6.56 -1.92
CA ASP A 18 27.08 5.66 -1.34
C ASP A 18 26.37 4.89 -2.47
N GLN A 19 26.60 3.58 -2.53
CA GLN A 19 25.97 2.68 -3.49
C GLN A 19 25.17 1.62 -2.75
N ALA A 20 23.91 1.49 -3.11
CA ALA A 20 23.07 0.45 -2.56
C ALA A 20 22.20 -0.20 -3.64
N LYS A 21 22.21 -1.53 -3.68
CA LYS A 21 21.35 -2.34 -4.55
C LYS A 21 20.22 -2.96 -3.76
N SER A 22 19.01 -2.95 -4.33
CA SER A 22 17.90 -3.78 -3.89
C SER A 22 17.34 -4.56 -5.07
N ARG A 23 16.89 -5.78 -4.81
CA ARG A 23 16.24 -6.64 -5.80
C ARG A 23 14.94 -7.16 -5.22
N LEU A 24 13.93 -7.23 -6.07
CA LEU A 24 12.65 -7.85 -5.77
C LEU A 24 12.34 -8.85 -6.88
N ILE A 25 12.13 -10.09 -6.52
CA ILE A 25 11.62 -11.13 -7.43
C ILE A 25 10.19 -11.40 -7.01
N GLY A 26 9.26 -11.35 -7.95
CA GLY A 26 7.85 -11.61 -7.71
C GLY A 26 7.27 -12.60 -8.71
N VAL A 27 6.48 -13.55 -8.23
CA VAL A 27 5.66 -14.45 -9.05
C VAL A 27 4.20 -14.21 -8.69
N TYR A 28 3.35 -14.06 -9.70
CA TYR A 28 1.92 -13.86 -9.50
C TYR A 28 1.10 -14.73 -10.43
N GLY A 29 -0.12 -15.00 -10.02
CA GLY A 29 -1.14 -15.67 -10.81
C GLY A 29 -2.49 -15.01 -10.59
N GLU A 30 -3.33 -15.03 -11.62
CA GLU A 30 -4.69 -14.47 -11.62
C GLU A 30 -5.63 -15.46 -12.31
N ILE A 31 -6.82 -15.61 -11.74
CA ILE A 31 -7.91 -16.41 -12.29
C ILE A 31 -9.17 -15.56 -12.25
N ASP A 32 -9.74 -15.31 -13.44
CA ASP A 32 -11.00 -14.63 -13.60
C ASP A 32 -12.06 -15.61 -14.13
N LEU A 33 -13.16 -15.70 -13.41
CA LEU A 33 -14.29 -16.55 -13.76
C LEU A 33 -15.54 -15.70 -13.95
N GLY A 34 -16.20 -15.86 -15.09
CA GLY A 34 -17.49 -15.25 -15.37
C GLY A 34 -18.56 -16.32 -15.62
N TYR A 35 -19.73 -16.15 -15.04
CA TYR A 35 -20.88 -17.03 -15.27
C TYR A 35 -22.07 -16.23 -15.77
N LYS A 36 -22.51 -16.54 -17.00
CA LYS A 36 -23.68 -15.97 -17.69
C LYS A 36 -23.72 -14.44 -17.72
N ASP A 37 -22.59 -13.76 -17.70
CA ASP A 37 -22.45 -12.31 -17.56
C ASP A 37 -23.15 -11.71 -16.31
N ILE A 38 -23.48 -12.56 -15.35
CA ILE A 38 -24.18 -12.20 -14.11
C ILE A 38 -23.22 -12.16 -12.92
N VAL A 39 -22.42 -13.23 -12.75
CA VAL A 39 -21.50 -13.37 -11.60
C VAL A 39 -20.08 -13.41 -12.11
N TYR A 40 -19.22 -12.64 -11.44
CA TYR A 40 -17.80 -12.59 -11.73
C TYR A 40 -17.01 -12.84 -10.44
N LEU A 41 -15.98 -13.63 -10.53
CA LEU A 41 -15.05 -13.94 -9.45
C LEU A 41 -13.63 -13.75 -9.98
N SER A 42 -12.84 -12.93 -9.29
CA SER A 42 -11.41 -12.75 -9.53
C SER A 42 -10.63 -13.21 -8.31
N VAL A 43 -9.63 -14.05 -8.51
CA VAL A 43 -8.73 -14.53 -7.46
C VAL A 43 -7.31 -14.29 -7.91
N THR A 44 -6.54 -13.57 -7.11
CA THR A 44 -5.13 -13.33 -7.38
C THR A 44 -4.25 -13.78 -6.23
N GLY A 45 -3.04 -14.20 -6.57
CA GLY A 45 -2.02 -14.53 -5.61
C GLY A 45 -0.67 -14.07 -6.12
N ARG A 46 0.11 -13.44 -5.24
CA ARG A 46 1.48 -13.01 -5.53
C ARG A 46 2.40 -13.41 -4.40
N ASN A 47 3.58 -13.91 -4.75
CA ASN A 47 4.65 -14.13 -3.79
C ASN A 47 5.89 -13.33 -4.18
N ASP A 48 6.42 -12.55 -3.25
CA ASP A 48 7.57 -11.69 -3.45
C ASP A 48 8.76 -12.12 -2.57
N TRP A 49 9.96 -12.08 -3.15
CA TRP A 49 11.25 -12.32 -2.49
C TRP A 49 12.10 -11.05 -2.54
N PRO A 50 11.98 -10.15 -1.57
CA PRO A 50 12.79 -8.95 -1.51
C PRO A 50 14.18 -9.24 -0.94
N SER A 51 15.21 -8.62 -1.53
CA SER A 51 16.60 -8.75 -1.07
C SER A 51 16.83 -8.22 0.36
N GLN A 52 15.94 -7.40 0.87
CA GLN A 52 15.94 -6.90 2.26
C GLN A 52 15.81 -8.03 3.28
N LEU A 53 15.22 -9.16 2.88
CA LEU A 53 15.09 -10.36 3.70
C LEU A 53 16.19 -11.39 3.47
N ALA A 54 17.13 -11.12 2.58
CA ALA A 54 18.29 -11.96 2.40
C ALA A 54 19.30 -11.69 3.51
N GLY A 55 19.47 -12.62 4.42
CA GLY A 55 20.46 -12.50 5.49
C GLY A 55 20.15 -13.39 6.70
N PRO A 56 21.12 -13.58 7.59
CA PRO A 56 21.00 -14.51 8.72
C PRO A 56 19.98 -14.10 9.78
N ASN A 57 19.61 -12.82 9.80
CA ASN A 57 18.66 -12.25 10.78
C ASN A 57 17.21 -12.25 10.29
N SER A 58 16.93 -12.78 9.10
CA SER A 58 15.58 -12.84 8.55
C SER A 58 15.01 -14.25 8.68
N VAL A 59 13.86 -14.37 9.33
CA VAL A 59 13.17 -15.66 9.50
C VAL A 59 12.39 -16.03 8.24
N ASN A 60 11.83 -15.03 7.55
CA ASN A 60 11.04 -15.22 6.34
C ASN A 60 11.74 -14.60 5.14
N SER A 61 11.95 -15.39 4.09
CA SER A 61 12.58 -14.95 2.84
C SER A 61 11.59 -14.42 1.80
N SER A 62 10.30 -14.65 2.01
CA SER A 62 9.25 -14.26 1.05
C SER A 62 7.93 -13.91 1.71
N PHE A 63 7.07 -13.26 0.95
CA PHE A 63 5.70 -12.89 1.38
C PHE A 63 4.69 -13.26 0.33
N PHE A 64 3.59 -13.85 0.78
CA PHE A 64 2.45 -14.15 -0.06
C PHE A 64 1.32 -13.13 0.14
N TYR A 65 0.73 -12.68 -0.98
CA TYR A 65 -0.33 -11.68 -1.05
C TYR A 65 -1.54 -12.23 -1.81
N PRO A 66 -2.59 -12.67 -1.12
CA PRO A 66 -3.83 -13.07 -1.77
C PRO A 66 -4.77 -11.87 -1.96
N SER A 67 -5.56 -11.91 -3.03
CA SER A 67 -6.78 -11.13 -3.13
C SER A 67 -7.91 -11.94 -3.74
N VAL A 68 -9.14 -11.57 -3.38
CA VAL A 68 -10.35 -12.13 -3.96
C VAL A 68 -11.36 -11.01 -4.16
N GLY A 69 -11.95 -10.96 -5.35
CA GLY A 69 -13.04 -10.04 -5.69
C GLY A 69 -14.21 -10.81 -6.28
N ALA A 70 -15.40 -10.44 -5.88
CA ALA A 70 -16.63 -10.98 -6.45
C ALA A 70 -17.58 -9.84 -6.82
N SER A 71 -18.31 -10.00 -7.91
CA SER A 71 -19.39 -9.08 -8.26
C SER A 71 -20.56 -9.81 -8.91
N VAL A 72 -21.75 -9.24 -8.71
CA VAL A 72 -22.99 -9.75 -9.24
C VAL A 72 -23.81 -8.62 -9.85
N VAL A 73 -24.30 -8.86 -11.08
CA VAL A 73 -25.20 -7.95 -11.80
C VAL A 73 -26.61 -8.31 -11.42
N LEU A 74 -27.15 -7.61 -10.42
CA LEU A 74 -28.49 -7.88 -9.87
C LEU A 74 -29.60 -7.58 -10.87
N SER A 75 -29.38 -6.64 -11.79
CA SER A 75 -30.34 -6.33 -12.86
C SER A 75 -30.64 -7.49 -13.80
N GLU A 76 -29.72 -8.48 -13.90
CA GLU A 76 -29.91 -9.67 -14.72
C GLU A 76 -30.62 -10.81 -13.97
N ILE A 77 -30.70 -10.73 -12.63
CA ILE A 77 -31.26 -11.77 -11.79
C ILE A 77 -32.70 -11.44 -11.37
N ILE A 78 -32.97 -10.16 -11.07
CA ILE A 78 -34.25 -9.74 -10.52
C ILE A 78 -35.27 -9.56 -11.64
N PRO A 79 -36.30 -10.43 -11.74
CA PRO A 79 -37.35 -10.27 -12.73
C PRO A 79 -38.20 -9.03 -12.37
N ASN A 80 -38.70 -8.35 -13.38
CA ASN A 80 -39.58 -7.17 -13.24
C ASN A 80 -38.94 -5.97 -12.51
N MET A 81 -37.67 -5.74 -12.75
CA MET A 81 -37.02 -4.52 -12.25
C MET A 81 -37.75 -3.25 -12.70
N PRO A 82 -37.89 -2.22 -11.87
CA PRO A 82 -38.50 -0.96 -12.26
C PRO A 82 -37.87 -0.40 -13.52
N LYS A 83 -38.67 0.03 -14.50
CA LYS A 83 -38.20 0.58 -15.79
C LYS A 83 -37.24 1.76 -15.66
N ASN A 84 -37.26 2.42 -14.51
CA ASN A 84 -36.37 3.53 -14.20
C ASN A 84 -34.99 3.09 -13.69
N LEU A 85 -34.79 1.81 -13.41
CA LEU A 85 -33.53 1.24 -12.90
C LEU A 85 -32.97 0.28 -13.96
N SER A 86 -31.97 0.72 -14.71
CA SER A 86 -31.46 -0.02 -15.86
C SER A 86 -30.28 -0.93 -15.57
N TYR A 87 -29.58 -0.69 -14.45
CA TYR A 87 -28.40 -1.47 -14.08
C TYR A 87 -28.15 -1.41 -12.58
N VAL A 88 -27.91 -2.56 -11.96
CA VAL A 88 -27.52 -2.67 -10.55
C VAL A 88 -26.44 -3.73 -10.44
N LYS A 89 -25.27 -3.35 -9.94
CA LYS A 89 -24.15 -4.26 -9.69
C LYS A 89 -23.68 -4.11 -8.25
N LEU A 90 -23.65 -5.22 -7.54
CA LEU A 90 -23.00 -5.33 -6.23
C LEU A 90 -21.59 -5.90 -6.41
N ARG A 91 -20.62 -5.35 -5.70
CA ARG A 91 -19.24 -5.84 -5.66
C ARG A 91 -18.74 -5.96 -4.23
N ALA A 92 -17.89 -6.96 -4.00
CA ALA A 92 -17.17 -7.10 -2.74
C ALA A 92 -15.76 -7.60 -3.03
N SER A 93 -14.77 -7.11 -2.30
CA SER A 93 -13.40 -7.55 -2.43
C SER A 93 -12.68 -7.62 -1.10
N TYR A 94 -11.72 -8.53 -1.03
CA TYR A 94 -10.77 -8.61 0.05
C TYR A 94 -9.37 -8.77 -0.53
N ALA A 95 -8.44 -7.97 -0.07
CA ALA A 95 -7.05 -8.03 -0.47
C ALA A 95 -6.12 -7.95 0.76
N SER A 96 -5.03 -8.68 0.69
CA SER A 96 -3.94 -8.55 1.65
C SER A 96 -2.68 -8.22 0.89
N VAL A 97 -2.13 -7.01 1.08
CA VAL A 97 -0.94 -6.53 0.41
C VAL A 97 0.17 -6.35 1.43
N GLY A 98 1.38 -6.73 1.09
CA GLY A 98 2.56 -6.49 1.91
C GLY A 98 3.44 -5.40 1.32
N LEU A 99 4.06 -4.62 2.18
CA LEU A 99 5.06 -3.64 1.82
C LEU A 99 6.42 -4.09 2.35
N ALA A 100 7.43 -4.08 1.47
CA ALA A 100 8.80 -4.29 1.87
C ALA A 100 9.29 -3.10 2.72
N PHE A 101 10.06 -3.39 3.75
CA PHE A 101 10.65 -2.38 4.61
C PHE A 101 11.94 -1.81 4.02
N SER A 102 12.45 -0.75 4.66
CA SER A 102 13.70 -0.10 4.27
C SER A 102 14.89 -1.06 4.38
N ARG A 103 15.88 -0.83 3.54
CA ARG A 103 17.13 -1.58 3.55
C ARG A 103 17.84 -1.48 4.90
N PHE A 104 18.61 -2.50 5.24
CA PHE A 104 19.50 -2.54 6.40
C PHE A 104 18.83 -2.58 7.78
N TYR A 105 17.51 -2.81 7.87
CA TYR A 105 16.87 -2.99 9.17
C TYR A 105 17.28 -4.30 9.84
N ALA A 106 17.34 -5.40 9.07
CA ALA A 106 17.81 -6.69 9.59
C ALA A 106 19.33 -6.75 9.73
N ASN A 107 20.03 -6.16 8.77
CA ASN A 107 21.49 -6.20 8.69
C ASN A 107 22.05 -4.78 8.59
N PRO A 108 22.21 -4.05 9.70
CA PRO A 108 22.75 -2.70 9.70
C PRO A 108 24.17 -2.66 9.14
N THR A 109 24.46 -1.64 8.38
CA THR A 109 25.79 -1.42 7.80
C THR A 109 26.72 -0.74 8.79
N ARG A 110 28.03 -0.95 8.61
CA ARG A 110 29.08 -0.18 9.26
C ARG A 110 29.64 0.83 8.28
N SER A 111 30.03 1.99 8.75
CA SER A 111 30.71 3.00 7.94
C SER A 111 32.17 3.13 8.38
N TRP A 112 33.05 3.26 7.42
CA TRP A 112 34.46 3.55 7.69
C TRP A 112 34.63 5.04 7.95
N ASN A 113 35.29 5.38 9.05
CA ASN A 113 35.66 6.76 9.36
C ASN A 113 37.14 6.95 9.06
N SER A 114 37.45 7.66 7.98
CA SER A 114 38.82 7.92 7.55
C SER A 114 39.59 8.85 8.50
N SER A 115 38.91 9.73 9.22
CA SER A 115 39.54 10.66 10.14
C SER A 115 40.03 9.98 11.41
N THR A 116 39.35 8.94 11.88
CA THR A 116 39.72 8.17 13.08
C THR A 116 40.33 6.82 12.74
N ASN A 117 40.45 6.51 11.44
CA ASN A 117 40.92 5.23 10.91
C ASN A 117 40.25 4.01 11.59
N SER A 118 38.94 4.08 11.75
CA SER A 118 38.15 3.08 12.47
C SER A 118 36.79 2.85 11.85
N TRP A 119 36.21 1.68 12.17
CA TRP A 119 34.81 1.38 11.79
C TRP A 119 33.84 1.98 12.80
N ASN A 120 32.94 2.84 12.31
CA ASN A 120 31.79 3.26 13.10
C ASN A 120 30.80 2.10 13.21
N LEU A 121 30.47 1.74 14.45
CA LEU A 121 29.40 0.78 14.70
C LEU A 121 28.04 1.41 14.31
N SER A 122 27.12 0.59 13.84
CA SER A 122 25.76 1.05 13.61
C SER A 122 25.15 1.54 14.92
N SER A 123 24.59 2.73 14.91
CA SER A 123 23.79 3.24 16.02
C SER A 123 22.39 2.63 16.09
N GLN A 124 22.06 1.80 15.11
CA GLN A 124 20.78 1.11 15.00
C GLN A 124 20.93 -0.34 15.45
N SER A 125 20.06 -0.78 16.37
CA SER A 125 19.95 -2.19 16.73
C SER A 125 19.41 -3.00 15.56
N PRO A 126 19.98 -4.16 15.24
CA PRO A 126 19.42 -5.07 14.25
C PRO A 126 18.00 -5.46 14.64
N LEU A 127 17.11 -5.52 13.66
CA LEU A 127 15.78 -6.05 13.86
C LEU A 127 15.75 -7.51 13.45
N TYR A 128 15.57 -8.39 14.42
CA TYR A 128 15.38 -9.82 14.20
C TYR A 128 13.90 -10.11 13.93
N ASP A 129 13.59 -11.18 13.22
CA ASP A 129 12.21 -11.60 12.91
C ASP A 129 11.39 -10.51 12.19
N LEU A 130 11.98 -9.94 11.15
CA LEU A 130 11.31 -8.97 10.29
C LEU A 130 10.05 -9.56 9.65
N LYS A 131 8.93 -8.87 9.84
CA LYS A 131 7.64 -9.16 9.22
C LYS A 131 7.31 -8.07 8.21
N PRO A 132 6.69 -8.40 7.06
CA PRO A 132 6.22 -7.36 6.17
C PRO A 132 5.17 -6.49 6.86
N GLU A 133 5.22 -5.22 6.61
CA GLU A 133 4.06 -4.37 6.83
C GLU A 133 2.92 -4.90 5.96
N ARG A 134 1.79 -5.23 6.56
CA ARG A 134 0.69 -5.87 5.86
C ARG A 134 -0.58 -5.02 5.95
N THR A 135 -1.08 -4.63 4.79
CA THR A 135 -2.36 -3.96 4.65
C THR A 135 -3.42 -4.96 4.22
N LYS A 136 -4.45 -5.13 5.05
CA LYS A 136 -5.64 -5.92 4.75
C LYS A 136 -6.78 -4.96 4.45
N SER A 137 -7.39 -5.10 3.28
CA SER A 137 -8.49 -4.25 2.81
C SER A 137 -9.72 -5.09 2.52
N PHE A 138 -10.85 -4.63 3.00
CA PHE A 138 -12.17 -5.14 2.65
C PHE A 138 -12.98 -3.98 2.06
N GLU A 139 -13.62 -4.21 0.93
CA GLU A 139 -14.47 -3.24 0.25
C GLU A 139 -15.78 -3.88 -0.20
N VAL A 140 -16.88 -3.14 -0.06
CA VAL A 140 -18.18 -3.46 -0.65
C VAL A 140 -18.67 -2.24 -1.38
N GLY A 141 -19.14 -2.41 -2.61
CA GLY A 141 -19.63 -1.31 -3.44
C GLY A 141 -20.89 -1.68 -4.19
N LEU A 142 -21.70 -0.66 -4.46
CA LEU A 142 -22.93 -0.74 -5.24
C LEU A 142 -22.87 0.29 -6.35
N THR A 143 -23.05 -0.19 -7.59
CA THR A 143 -23.15 0.64 -8.78
C THR A 143 -24.56 0.56 -9.33
N MET A 144 -25.18 1.71 -9.62
CA MET A 144 -26.53 1.79 -10.18
C MET A 144 -26.59 2.75 -11.36
N ARG A 145 -27.42 2.44 -12.35
CA ARG A 145 -27.84 3.38 -13.40
C ARG A 145 -29.36 3.51 -13.38
N PHE A 146 -29.85 4.73 -13.28
CA PHE A 146 -31.28 4.98 -13.16
C PHE A 146 -31.72 6.22 -13.94
N LEU A 147 -33.00 6.28 -14.27
CA LEU A 147 -33.61 7.36 -15.05
C LEU A 147 -32.87 7.65 -16.36
N ARG A 148 -32.15 6.68 -16.93
CA ARG A 148 -31.34 6.74 -18.17
C ARG A 148 -30.16 7.71 -18.14
N HIS A 149 -30.14 8.68 -17.26
CA HIS A 149 -29.19 9.80 -17.23
C HIS A 149 -28.28 9.79 -16.01
N PHE A 150 -28.64 9.04 -14.97
CA PHE A 150 -27.91 9.02 -13.72
C PHE A 150 -27.06 7.77 -13.55
N ASN A 151 -25.82 7.97 -13.13
CA ASN A 151 -24.94 6.93 -12.66
C ASN A 151 -24.64 7.19 -11.17
N PHE A 152 -24.81 6.20 -10.33
CA PHE A 152 -24.53 6.26 -8.90
C PHE A 152 -23.59 5.14 -8.53
N ASP A 153 -22.56 5.46 -7.77
CA ASP A 153 -21.62 4.51 -7.18
C ASP A 153 -21.43 4.87 -5.72
N ILE A 154 -21.49 3.89 -4.86
CA ILE A 154 -21.18 4.02 -3.45
C ILE A 154 -20.34 2.83 -3.01
N SER A 155 -19.27 3.08 -2.26
CA SER A 155 -18.46 2.04 -1.64
C SER A 155 -18.19 2.32 -0.17
N TYR A 156 -18.10 1.24 0.58
CA TYR A 156 -17.59 1.20 1.93
C TYR A 156 -16.28 0.44 1.94
N TYR A 157 -15.25 0.99 2.57
CA TYR A 157 -14.00 0.31 2.76
C TYR A 157 -13.56 0.27 4.22
N ASN A 158 -12.84 -0.79 4.58
CA ASN A 158 -12.18 -0.94 5.87
C ASN A 158 -10.79 -1.55 5.64
N THR A 159 -9.77 -0.73 5.83
CA THR A 159 -8.38 -1.08 5.60
C THR A 159 -7.64 -1.06 6.92
N ARG A 160 -6.88 -2.11 7.20
CA ARG A 160 -6.05 -2.24 8.40
C ARG A 160 -4.61 -2.56 8.02
N THR A 161 -3.70 -1.68 8.43
CA THR A 161 -2.27 -1.86 8.23
C THR A 161 -1.63 -2.29 9.55
N ILE A 162 -1.03 -3.47 9.57
CA ILE A 162 -0.39 -4.08 10.73
C ILE A 162 1.12 -4.23 10.50
N ASN A 163 1.86 -4.43 11.57
CA ASN A 163 3.33 -4.54 11.58
C ASN A 163 4.02 -3.28 11.03
N GLN A 164 3.42 -2.11 11.18
CA GLN A 164 4.10 -0.87 10.81
C GLN A 164 5.36 -0.69 11.63
N THR A 165 6.45 -0.36 10.92
CA THR A 165 7.75 -0.15 11.53
C THR A 165 7.89 1.29 11.98
N PHE A 166 8.21 1.49 13.23
CA PHE A 166 8.55 2.81 13.79
C PHE A 166 9.82 2.71 14.64
N ASN A 167 10.55 3.82 14.72
CA ASN A 167 11.69 3.91 15.58
C ASN A 167 11.28 4.38 16.98
N THR A 168 11.96 3.87 17.99
CA THR A 168 11.84 4.35 19.35
C THR A 168 13.23 4.65 19.89
N GLY A 169 13.34 5.73 20.65
CA GLY A 169 14.58 6.06 21.38
C GLY A 169 14.81 5.05 22.48
N ILE A 170 16.07 4.76 22.74
CA ILE A 170 16.52 3.90 23.84
C ILE A 170 17.45 4.70 24.76
N PRO A 171 17.57 4.30 26.03
CA PRO A 171 18.44 4.98 26.97
C PRO A 171 19.88 5.12 26.47
N ALA A 172 20.54 6.21 26.79
CA ALA A 172 21.92 6.48 26.38
C ALA A 172 22.94 5.43 26.91
N SER A 173 22.56 4.67 27.92
CA SER A 173 23.36 3.51 28.44
C SER A 173 23.37 2.30 27.47
N SER A 174 22.52 2.32 26.45
CA SER A 174 22.52 1.31 25.39
C SER A 174 23.65 1.57 24.40
N MET A 175 24.19 0.51 23.79
CA MET A 175 25.14 0.63 22.68
C MET A 175 24.50 1.17 21.40
N TYR A 176 23.17 1.29 21.36
CA TYR A 176 22.40 1.76 20.22
C TYR A 176 21.63 3.01 20.58
N SER A 177 21.45 3.92 19.62
CA SER A 177 20.62 5.13 19.78
C SER A 177 19.21 4.96 19.21
N LYS A 178 18.98 3.94 18.40
CA LYS A 178 17.70 3.68 17.75
C LYS A 178 17.37 2.19 17.75
N VAL A 179 16.13 1.88 18.09
CA VAL A 179 15.53 0.55 17.93
C VAL A 179 14.28 0.67 17.09
N TYR A 180 14.18 -0.18 16.09
CA TYR A 180 12.95 -0.30 15.30
C TYR A 180 12.04 -1.37 15.91
N LYS A 181 10.76 -1.07 15.99
CA LYS A 181 9.72 -2.00 16.41
C LYS A 181 8.68 -2.14 15.30
N GLN A 182 8.17 -3.36 15.10
CA GLN A 182 7.13 -3.68 14.13
C GLN A 182 5.82 -4.04 14.85
N ASP A 183 5.20 -3.07 15.49
CA ASP A 183 4.01 -3.29 16.31
C ASP A 183 2.91 -2.22 16.06
N GLY A 184 3.08 -1.39 15.04
CA GLY A 184 2.09 -0.40 14.63
C GLY A 184 0.89 -1.06 13.97
N ASP A 185 -0.30 -0.63 14.37
CA ASP A 185 -1.59 -1.09 13.84
C ASP A 185 -2.49 0.13 13.62
N VAL A 186 -2.82 0.40 12.37
CA VAL A 186 -3.66 1.54 11.97
C VAL A 186 -4.83 1.05 11.13
N ARG A 187 -6.01 1.57 11.43
CA ARG A 187 -7.23 1.28 10.71
C ARG A 187 -7.78 2.53 10.04
N ASN A 188 -8.08 2.43 8.75
CA ASN A 188 -8.82 3.38 7.96
C ASN A 188 -10.15 2.77 7.52
N ARG A 189 -11.24 3.49 7.69
CA ARG A 189 -12.56 3.08 7.20
C ARG A 189 -13.33 4.30 6.70
N GLY A 190 -14.12 4.10 5.68
CA GLY A 190 -14.87 5.22 5.14
C GLY A 190 -15.89 4.80 4.10
N PHE A 191 -16.56 5.83 3.60
CA PHE A 191 -17.48 5.75 2.48
C PHE A 191 -17.02 6.69 1.38
N GLU A 192 -17.19 6.24 0.15
CA GLU A 192 -17.00 7.03 -1.05
C GLU A 192 -18.26 6.95 -1.89
N MET A 193 -18.69 8.08 -2.45
CA MET A 193 -19.89 8.17 -3.25
C MET A 193 -19.63 9.03 -4.48
N SER A 194 -20.18 8.62 -5.61
CA SER A 194 -20.18 9.38 -6.86
C SER A 194 -21.58 9.38 -7.45
N LEU A 195 -22.05 10.55 -7.89
CA LEU A 195 -23.31 10.74 -8.60
C LEU A 195 -23.03 11.51 -9.89
N GLY A 196 -23.18 10.84 -11.01
CA GLY A 196 -23.05 11.41 -12.34
C GLY A 196 -24.41 11.64 -12.98
N TYR A 197 -24.56 12.76 -13.67
CA TYR A 197 -25.69 13.05 -14.55
C TYR A 197 -25.19 13.38 -15.93
N LYS A 198 -25.74 12.72 -16.97
CA LYS A 198 -25.40 12.97 -18.37
C LYS A 198 -26.64 12.98 -19.22
N ASN A 199 -26.82 14.05 -19.97
CA ASN A 199 -27.93 14.16 -20.93
C ASN A 199 -27.54 14.99 -22.15
N THR A 200 -28.18 14.70 -23.25
CA THR A 200 -27.99 15.42 -24.52
C THR A 200 -29.38 15.83 -25.06
N TRP A 201 -29.55 17.15 -25.27
CA TRP A 201 -30.72 17.75 -25.87
C TRP A 201 -30.32 18.35 -27.22
N ASN A 202 -30.72 17.73 -28.30
CA ASN A 202 -30.39 18.16 -29.65
C ASN A 202 -28.85 18.38 -29.84
N ARG A 203 -28.38 19.63 -29.86
CA ARG A 203 -26.95 20.00 -30.02
C ARG A 203 -26.26 20.33 -28.71
N PHE A 204 -26.96 20.35 -27.61
CA PHE A 204 -26.43 20.66 -26.29
C PHE A 204 -26.27 19.39 -25.47
N SER A 205 -25.08 19.14 -24.95
CA SER A 205 -24.76 18.04 -24.04
C SER A 205 -24.33 18.58 -22.69
N TRP A 206 -24.87 18.02 -21.62
CA TRP A 206 -24.51 18.33 -20.25
C TRP A 206 -24.02 17.10 -19.57
N ASP A 207 -22.85 17.20 -18.92
CA ASP A 207 -22.26 16.15 -18.11
C ASP A 207 -21.81 16.79 -16.79
N SER A 208 -22.24 16.23 -15.67
CA SER A 208 -21.84 16.67 -14.33
C SER A 208 -21.61 15.47 -13.44
N ASN A 209 -20.62 15.59 -12.55
CA ASN A 209 -20.30 14.57 -11.58
C ASN A 209 -20.09 15.21 -10.20
N PHE A 210 -20.71 14.62 -9.18
CA PHE A 210 -20.56 14.98 -7.79
C PHE A 210 -19.90 13.81 -7.05
N THR A 211 -18.84 14.07 -6.29
CA THR A 211 -18.16 13.08 -5.47
C THR A 211 -18.11 13.53 -4.02
N ALA A 212 -18.29 12.58 -3.11
CA ALA A 212 -18.16 12.81 -1.67
C ALA A 212 -17.43 11.63 -1.02
N SER A 213 -16.59 11.93 -0.05
CA SER A 213 -15.88 10.90 0.72
C SER A 213 -15.78 11.28 2.19
N VAL A 214 -15.85 10.25 3.03
CA VAL A 214 -15.62 10.37 4.48
C VAL A 214 -14.65 9.27 4.89
N ASN A 215 -13.53 9.65 5.50
CA ASN A 215 -12.54 8.72 6.04
C ASN A 215 -12.38 8.92 7.54
N ARG A 216 -12.25 7.81 8.27
CA ARG A 216 -11.89 7.78 9.69
C ARG A 216 -10.64 6.94 9.88
N ASN A 217 -9.55 7.60 10.27
CA ASN A 217 -8.31 6.96 10.67
C ASN A 217 -8.31 6.72 12.19
N LYS A 218 -7.82 5.56 12.63
CA LYS A 218 -7.62 5.24 14.04
C LYS A 218 -6.36 4.39 14.21
N ILE A 219 -5.46 4.85 15.07
CA ILE A 219 -4.35 4.05 15.57
C ILE A 219 -4.94 3.06 16.59
N MET A 220 -4.80 1.76 16.31
CA MET A 220 -5.31 0.68 17.15
C MET A 220 -4.27 0.21 18.16
N LYS A 221 -2.99 0.25 17.77
CA LYS A 221 -1.85 -0.13 18.62
C LYS A 221 -0.61 0.65 18.16
N LEU A 222 0.14 1.15 19.10
CA LEU A 222 1.42 1.82 18.89
C LEU A 222 2.37 1.29 19.95
N GLY A 223 3.05 0.20 19.67
CA GLY A 223 4.07 -0.43 20.50
C GLY A 223 3.75 -0.57 22.00
N LYS A 224 4.26 -1.58 22.62
CA LYS A 224 4.43 -1.65 24.09
C LYS A 224 5.92 -1.53 24.41
#